data_04101a32330e10d75cd30fcf9a9b40f3
#
_entry.id   04101a32330e10d75cd30fcf9a9b40f3
#
_cell.length_a   1.000
_cell.length_b   1.000
_cell.length_c   1.000
_cell.angle_alpha   90.00
_cell.angle_beta   90.00
_cell.angle_gamma   90.00
#
_symmetry.space_group_name_H-M   'P 1'
#
loop_
_entity.id
_entity.type
_entity.pdbx_description
1 polymer ?
#
loop_
_entity_poly.entity_id
_entity_poly.type
_entity_poly.pdbx_seq_one_letter_code
_entity_poly.pdbx_strand_id
1 'polypeptide(L)'
;MTHKSSSLLKMIFFLSIKNKVFPRKWKLAKVIPLHKKNETFLPKNYRPVALLPIVSKILERAVFVQVVKYFESNQLIHPAHHGFRSMHNTSTALLQMFDTWLEALDNDEVSVVIMLDLT
;
A
#
# COMPACT_ATOMS: atom_id res chain seq x y z
N MET A 1 -2.66 -31.42 12.26
CA MET A 1 -1.76 -31.20 11.10
C MET A 1 -1.29 -29.76 10.92
N THR A 2 -1.89 -28.77 11.54
CA THR A 2 -1.61 -27.32 11.36
C THR A 2 -0.28 -26.81 11.93
N HIS A 3 0.23 -27.39 13.01
CA HIS A 3 1.47 -26.91 13.66
C HIS A 3 2.75 -27.12 12.83
N LYS A 4 2.87 -28.22 12.09
CA LYS A 4 4.08 -28.53 11.29
C LYS A 4 4.25 -27.58 10.10
N SER A 5 3.16 -27.20 9.41
CA SER A 5 3.20 -26.30 8.27
C SER A 5 3.58 -24.87 8.68
N SER A 6 3.12 -24.40 9.84
CA SER A 6 3.47 -23.10 10.39
C SER A 6 4.97 -23.01 10.74
N SER A 7 5.54 -24.05 11.33
CA SER A 7 6.97 -24.11 11.66
C SER A 7 7.86 -24.09 10.42
N LEU A 8 7.48 -24.81 9.37
CA LEU A 8 8.21 -24.85 8.11
C LEU A 8 8.24 -23.49 7.41
N LEU A 9 7.09 -22.80 7.35
CA LEU A 9 7.00 -21.45 6.78
C LEU A 9 7.87 -20.44 7.54
N LYS A 10 7.85 -20.47 8.87
CA LYS A 10 8.71 -19.62 9.70
C LYS A 10 10.19 -19.84 9.38
N MET A 11 10.62 -21.09 9.22
CA MET A 11 12.01 -21.42 8.89
C MET A 11 12.39 -20.90 7.50
N ILE A 12 11.53 -21.07 6.50
CA ILE A 12 11.78 -20.60 5.13
C ILE A 12 11.87 -19.07 5.12
N PHE A 13 10.99 -18.37 5.82
CA PHE A 13 11.01 -16.90 5.92
C PHE A 13 12.28 -16.42 6.64
N PHE A 14 12.65 -17.07 7.75
CA PHE A 14 13.87 -16.75 8.46
C PHE A 14 15.11 -16.92 7.57
N LEU A 15 15.21 -18.04 6.84
CA LEU A 15 16.32 -18.29 5.92
C LEU A 15 16.36 -17.29 4.76
N SER A 16 15.21 -16.91 4.22
CA SER A 16 15.10 -15.91 3.17
C SER A 16 15.66 -14.55 3.62
N ILE A 17 15.27 -14.11 4.81
CA ILE A 17 15.72 -12.84 5.38
C ILE A 17 17.21 -12.92 5.77
N LYS A 18 17.62 -13.98 6.48
CA LYS A 18 19.00 -14.17 6.93
C LYS A 18 20.00 -14.19 5.76
N ASN A 19 19.65 -14.90 4.70
CA ASN A 19 20.50 -15.03 3.51
C ASN A 19 20.31 -13.87 2.52
N LYS A 20 19.42 -12.91 2.79
CA LYS A 20 19.08 -11.79 1.90
C LYS A 20 18.63 -12.26 0.51
N VAL A 21 18.00 -13.43 0.43
CA VAL A 21 17.55 -14.03 -0.83
C VAL A 21 16.02 -14.16 -0.81
N PHE A 22 15.36 -13.44 -1.72
CA PHE A 22 13.93 -13.63 -1.97
C PHE A 22 13.76 -14.72 -3.03
N PRO A 23 13.06 -15.83 -2.76
CA PRO A 23 12.95 -16.96 -3.67
C PRO A 23 12.39 -16.56 -5.05
N ARG A 24 13.05 -17.02 -6.12
CA ARG A 24 12.69 -16.62 -7.49
C ARG A 24 11.22 -16.93 -7.85
N LYS A 25 10.70 -18.08 -7.40
CA LYS A 25 9.30 -18.48 -7.62
C LYS A 25 8.28 -17.55 -6.95
N TRP A 26 8.67 -16.83 -5.92
CA TRP A 26 7.78 -15.88 -5.23
C TRP A 26 7.69 -14.53 -5.92
N LYS A 27 8.63 -14.24 -6.81
CA LYS A 27 8.65 -13.02 -7.64
C LYS A 27 7.78 -13.14 -8.89
N LEU A 28 7.36 -14.36 -9.24
CA LEU A 28 6.56 -14.61 -10.44
C LEU A 28 5.09 -14.29 -10.14
N ALA A 29 4.56 -13.28 -10.79
CA ALA A 29 3.16 -12.91 -10.72
C ALA A 29 2.40 -13.38 -11.96
N LYS A 30 1.15 -13.85 -11.76
CA LYS A 30 0.18 -13.99 -12.85
C LYS A 30 -0.51 -12.65 -13.06
N VAL A 31 -0.38 -12.06 -14.23
CA VAL A 31 -1.06 -10.81 -14.56
C VAL A 31 -2.44 -11.09 -15.13
N ILE A 32 -3.46 -10.47 -14.55
CA ILE A 32 -4.84 -10.55 -15.03
C ILE A 32 -5.28 -9.14 -15.46
N PRO A 33 -5.76 -8.98 -16.71
CA PRO A 33 -6.34 -7.72 -17.15
C PRO A 33 -7.73 -7.55 -16.51
N LEU A 34 -7.89 -6.50 -15.68
CA LEU A 34 -9.17 -6.13 -15.09
C LEU A 34 -9.79 -4.99 -15.89
N HIS A 35 -10.97 -5.21 -16.46
CA HIS A 35 -11.69 -4.17 -17.19
C HIS A 35 -12.04 -3.00 -16.29
N LYS A 36 -11.71 -1.76 -16.73
CA LYS A 36 -11.93 -0.52 -15.97
C LYS A 36 -13.24 0.15 -16.34
N LYS A 37 -13.43 0.45 -17.62
CA LYS A 37 -14.61 1.12 -18.19
C LYS A 37 -14.50 1.16 -19.71
N ASN A 38 -15.58 1.56 -20.38
CA ASN A 38 -15.69 1.71 -21.83
C ASN A 38 -15.60 0.37 -22.57
N GLU A 39 -15.22 0.38 -23.83
CA GLU A 39 -15.23 -0.75 -24.74
C GLU A 39 -14.24 -1.83 -24.35
N THR A 40 -14.68 -3.08 -24.33
CA THR A 40 -13.91 -4.23 -23.87
C THR A 40 -12.82 -4.69 -24.82
N PHE A 41 -12.89 -4.31 -26.09
CA PHE A 41 -11.89 -4.71 -27.10
C PHE A 41 -10.63 -3.83 -27.09
N LEU A 42 -10.61 -2.71 -26.36
CA LEU A 42 -9.46 -1.82 -26.30
C LEU A 42 -8.57 -2.15 -25.08
N PRO A 43 -7.29 -2.55 -25.26
CA PRO A 43 -6.37 -2.89 -24.17
C PRO A 43 -6.18 -1.76 -23.15
N LYS A 44 -6.23 -0.48 -23.58
CA LYS A 44 -6.14 0.71 -22.69
C LYS A 44 -7.24 0.80 -21.64
N ASN A 45 -8.34 0.08 -21.85
CA ASN A 45 -9.47 0.04 -20.92
C ASN A 45 -9.31 -1.03 -19.83
N TYR A 46 -8.14 -1.67 -19.75
CA TYR A 46 -7.81 -2.68 -18.74
C TYR A 46 -6.70 -2.22 -17.81
N ARG A 47 -6.81 -2.62 -16.55
CA ARG A 47 -5.74 -2.48 -15.56
C ARG A 47 -5.04 -3.81 -15.38
N PRO A 48 -3.72 -3.91 -15.53
CA PRO A 48 -3.01 -5.14 -15.20
C PRO A 48 -2.98 -5.32 -13.68
N VAL A 49 -3.55 -6.42 -13.20
CA VAL A 49 -3.51 -6.80 -11.78
C VAL A 49 -2.56 -7.98 -11.61
N ALA A 50 -1.49 -7.79 -10.84
CA ALA A 50 -0.50 -8.82 -10.57
C ALA A 50 -0.92 -9.68 -9.37
N LEU A 51 -1.11 -10.98 -9.60
CA LEU A 51 -1.40 -11.96 -8.56
C LEU A 51 -0.11 -12.68 -8.16
N LEU A 52 0.42 -12.33 -7.00
CA LEU A 52 1.57 -12.98 -6.38
C LEU A 52 1.18 -14.26 -5.64
N PRO A 53 2.11 -15.22 -5.47
CA PRO A 53 1.91 -16.39 -4.63
C PRO A 53 1.53 -16.01 -3.18
N ILE A 54 0.64 -16.79 -2.57
CA ILE A 54 0.15 -16.53 -1.20
C ILE A 54 1.30 -16.46 -0.19
N VAL A 55 2.31 -17.32 -0.35
CA VAL A 55 3.48 -17.37 0.54
C VAL A 55 4.27 -16.04 0.50
N SER A 56 4.43 -15.43 -0.69
CA SER A 56 5.03 -14.11 -0.85
C SER A 56 4.25 -13.04 -0.07
N LYS A 57 2.92 -13.02 -0.22
CA LYS A 57 2.05 -12.06 0.45
C LYS A 57 2.12 -12.17 1.99
N ILE A 58 2.26 -13.40 2.52
CA ILE A 58 2.40 -13.61 3.97
C ILE A 58 3.71 -13.01 4.48
N LEU A 59 4.83 -13.24 3.77
CA LEU A 59 6.12 -12.66 4.13
C LEU A 59 6.08 -11.13 4.01
N GLU A 60 5.57 -10.61 2.90
CA GLU A 60 5.40 -9.17 2.68
C GLU A 60 4.56 -8.52 3.79
N ARG A 61 3.45 -9.16 4.19
CA ARG A 61 2.61 -8.67 5.29
C ARG A 61 3.36 -8.64 6.62
N ALA A 62 4.16 -9.67 6.92
CA ALA A 62 4.94 -9.73 8.14
C ALA A 62 6.01 -8.63 8.21
N VAL A 63 6.66 -8.33 7.10
CA VAL A 63 7.63 -7.23 6.98
C VAL A 63 6.91 -5.88 7.03
N PHE A 64 5.83 -5.72 6.28
CA PHE A 64 5.03 -4.49 6.23
C PHE A 64 4.61 -4.01 7.63
N VAL A 65 4.07 -4.91 8.46
CA VAL A 65 3.63 -4.55 9.82
C VAL A 65 4.78 -3.98 10.66
N GLN A 66 5.98 -4.55 10.54
CA GLN A 66 7.15 -4.09 11.29
C GLN A 66 7.67 -2.75 10.76
N VAL A 67 7.73 -2.59 9.44
CA VAL A 67 8.19 -1.35 8.79
C VAL A 67 7.24 -0.20 9.08
N VAL A 68 5.92 -0.41 8.94
CA VAL A 68 4.93 0.64 9.25
C VAL A 68 5.00 1.05 10.71
N LYS A 69 5.05 0.07 11.63
CA LYS A 69 5.20 0.35 13.06
C LYS A 69 6.45 1.18 13.36
N TYR A 70 7.58 0.87 12.72
CA TYR A 70 8.81 1.63 12.86
C TYR A 70 8.64 3.07 12.37
N PHE A 71 8.03 3.27 11.22
CA PHE A 71 7.81 4.60 10.64
C PHE A 71 6.86 5.45 11.49
N GLU A 72 5.79 4.85 11.98
CA GLU A 72 4.83 5.55 12.86
C GLU A 72 5.46 5.89 14.22
N SER A 73 6.18 4.93 14.84
CA SER A 73 6.82 5.15 16.14
C SER A 73 7.92 6.22 16.10
N ASN A 74 8.56 6.42 14.95
CA ASN A 74 9.61 7.42 14.75
C ASN A 74 9.10 8.69 14.03
N GLN A 75 7.78 8.84 13.84
CA GLN A 75 7.17 10.01 13.18
C GLN A 75 7.74 10.30 11.78
N LEU A 76 8.13 9.23 11.04
CA LEU A 76 8.70 9.35 9.71
C LEU A 76 7.65 9.53 8.60
N ILE A 77 6.37 9.36 8.93
CA ILE A 77 5.26 9.58 8.01
C ILE A 77 4.70 10.97 8.26
N HIS A 78 4.64 11.78 7.21
CA HIS A 78 4.08 13.12 7.30
C HIS A 78 2.62 13.09 7.81
N PRO A 79 2.19 13.97 8.72
CA PRO A 79 0.83 13.98 9.28
C PRO A 79 -0.27 14.02 8.21
N ALA A 80 -0.09 14.77 7.13
CA ALA A 80 -1.04 14.87 6.03
C ALA A 80 -1.03 13.67 5.06
N HIS A 81 -0.22 12.62 5.32
CA HIS A 81 -0.22 11.41 4.50
C HIS A 81 -1.31 10.45 4.97
N HIS A 82 -2.40 10.33 4.21
CA HIS A 82 -3.55 9.49 4.55
C HIS A 82 -3.57 8.13 3.81
N GLY A 83 -2.76 7.98 2.74
CA GLY A 83 -2.72 6.74 1.96
C GLY A 83 -2.12 5.56 2.73
N PHE A 84 -2.79 4.39 2.68
CA PHE A 84 -2.30 3.12 3.24
C PHE A 84 -1.97 3.13 4.74
N ARG A 85 -2.51 4.05 5.51
CA ARG A 85 -2.37 4.14 6.97
C ARG A 85 -3.61 3.61 7.67
N SER A 86 -3.42 3.01 8.86
CA SER A 86 -4.51 2.60 9.74
C SER A 86 -5.30 3.82 10.20
N MET A 87 -6.61 3.70 10.29
CA MET A 87 -7.55 4.78 10.70
C MET A 87 -7.55 6.02 9.78
N HIS A 88 -6.87 5.98 8.62
CA HIS A 88 -6.86 7.03 7.62
C HIS A 88 -7.57 6.56 6.34
N ASN A 89 -8.33 7.45 5.72
CA ASN A 89 -9.05 7.20 4.47
C ASN A 89 -9.24 8.52 3.70
N THR A 90 -9.92 8.46 2.56
CA THR A 90 -10.21 9.65 1.75
C THR A 90 -11.05 10.69 2.51
N SER A 91 -11.99 10.25 3.35
CA SER A 91 -12.81 11.18 4.13
C SER A 91 -12.02 11.93 5.18
N THR A 92 -11.09 11.26 5.87
CA THR A 92 -10.21 11.93 6.84
C THR A 92 -9.24 12.90 6.15
N ALA A 93 -8.77 12.58 4.94
CA ALA A 93 -7.96 13.49 4.13
C ALA A 93 -8.75 14.74 3.76
N LEU A 94 -9.99 14.57 3.28
CA LEU A 94 -10.86 15.69 2.92
C LEU A 94 -11.19 16.57 4.12
N LEU A 95 -11.53 15.98 5.26
CA LEU A 95 -11.80 16.73 6.49
C LEU A 95 -10.61 17.61 6.87
N GLN A 96 -9.41 17.05 6.90
CA GLN A 96 -8.21 17.83 7.20
C GLN A 96 -7.97 18.98 6.21
N MET A 97 -8.23 18.73 4.92
CA MET A 97 -8.13 19.78 3.90
C MET A 97 -9.17 20.89 4.14
N PHE A 98 -10.43 20.52 4.42
CA PHE A 98 -11.49 21.49 4.70
C PHE A 98 -11.19 22.31 5.96
N ASP A 99 -10.73 21.71 7.03
CA ASP A 99 -10.34 22.41 8.25
C ASP A 99 -9.26 23.47 7.95
N THR A 100 -8.22 23.09 7.19
CA THR A 100 -7.16 24.02 6.78
C THR A 100 -7.68 25.17 5.91
N TRP A 101 -8.63 24.90 5.00
CA TRP A 101 -9.22 25.94 4.14
C TRP A 101 -10.14 26.89 4.92
N LEU A 102 -10.91 26.37 5.86
CA LEU A 102 -11.77 27.20 6.72
C LEU A 102 -10.91 28.11 7.61
N GLU A 103 -9.85 27.58 8.19
CA GLU A 103 -8.90 28.38 8.98
C GLU A 103 -8.27 29.50 8.16
N ALA A 104 -7.86 29.21 6.90
CA ALA A 104 -7.33 30.23 5.99
C ALA A 104 -8.39 31.31 5.66
N LEU A 105 -9.66 30.90 5.43
CA LEU A 105 -10.75 31.83 5.18
C LEU A 105 -11.03 32.75 6.39
N ASP A 106 -11.00 32.19 7.59
CA ASP A 106 -11.20 32.94 8.84
C ASP A 106 -10.08 33.99 9.07
N ASN A 107 -8.90 33.72 8.50
CA ASN A 107 -7.74 34.62 8.53
C ASN A 107 -7.64 35.56 7.32
N ASP A 108 -8.67 35.65 6.47
CA ASP A 108 -8.67 36.42 5.21
C ASP A 108 -7.55 36.00 4.24
N GLU A 109 -7.10 34.75 4.28
CA GLU A 109 -6.08 34.18 3.40
C GLU A 109 -6.68 33.53 2.15
N VAL A 110 -5.91 33.50 1.06
CA VAL A 110 -6.29 32.83 -0.19
C VAL A 110 -5.67 31.44 -0.25
N SER A 111 -6.50 30.41 -0.35
CA SER A 111 -6.04 29.02 -0.52
C SER A 111 -5.94 28.65 -2.00
N VAL A 112 -4.80 28.07 -2.39
CA VAL A 112 -4.58 27.52 -3.73
C VAL A 112 -4.33 26.01 -3.63
N VAL A 113 -5.08 25.22 -4.41
CA VAL A 113 -4.95 23.75 -4.45
C VAL A 113 -4.28 23.33 -5.74
N ILE A 114 -3.18 22.60 -5.63
CA ILE A 114 -2.48 22.00 -6.77
C ILE A 114 -2.63 20.48 -6.66
N MET A 115 -3.28 19.86 -7.66
CA MET A 115 -3.41 18.41 -7.76
C MET A 115 -2.38 17.85 -8.74
N LEU A 116 -1.55 16.93 -8.27
CA LEU A 116 -0.55 16.24 -9.08
C LEU A 116 -0.92 14.77 -9.18
N ASP A 117 -1.13 14.26 -10.39
CA ASP A 117 -1.33 12.83 -10.68
C ASP A 117 -0.22 12.38 -11.64
N LEU A 118 0.59 11.43 -11.17
CA LEU A 118 1.67 10.83 -11.96
C LEU A 118 1.13 9.60 -12.68
N THR A 119 0.96 9.69 -13.97
CA THR A 119 0.49 8.61 -14.86
C THR A 119 1.66 7.80 -15.42
#